data_f4bda129963b6802f7d11d5e40943bcf
#
_entry.id   f4bda129963b6802f7d11d5e40943bcf
#
_cell.length_a   1.000
_cell.length_b   1.000
_cell.length_c   1.000
_cell.angle_alpha   90.00
_cell.angle_beta   90.00
_cell.angle_gamma   90.00
#
_symmetry.space_group_name_H-M   'P 1'
#
loop_
_entity.id
_entity.type
_entity.pdbx_description
1 polymer ?
#
loop_
_entity_poly.entity_id
_entity_poly.type
_entity_poly.pdbx_seq_one_letter_code
_entity_poly.pdbx_strand_id
1 'polypeptide(L)'
;DNDSTGGKSAGSAEMGVCCFSADGRTMYFTYSKPINGQDLGAKIYTSSRASGEWGEPQEVKLFNDSSITVGHPSLCSTGDTLYFVSDAPGGFGGKDLYMAELDGSDWVNVQNMGSSINTPGDEMYPCIHPDGTLYFSSTGHPGYGGLDIFKAERDTTLHSDSVAWTIYNMGAPFNSNRDDFGITFEGNSQNGFFSSNRGQKKGIDQIYRFILPEMEFLVSGLITDNQGEPI
;
A
#
# COMPACT_ATOMS: atom_id res chain seq x y z
N ASP A 1 26.62 -31.49 -33.19
CA ASP A 1 26.69 -30.03 -33.24
C ASP A 1 25.46 -29.46 -32.60
N ASN A 2 25.61 -29.15 -31.33
CA ASN A 2 24.57 -28.50 -30.52
C ASN A 2 24.74 -27.00 -30.61
N ASP A 3 23.89 -26.33 -31.37
CA ASP A 3 23.78 -24.87 -31.38
C ASP A 3 22.67 -24.47 -30.42
N SER A 4 23.05 -24.27 -29.14
CA SER A 4 22.18 -23.71 -28.12
C SER A 4 22.26 -22.20 -28.19
N THR A 5 21.59 -21.60 -29.15
CA THR A 5 21.26 -20.16 -29.11
C THR A 5 20.18 -19.98 -28.03
N GLY A 6 20.63 -19.64 -26.83
CA GLY A 6 19.76 -19.16 -25.77
C GLY A 6 19.11 -17.84 -26.19
N GLY A 7 17.98 -17.91 -26.87
CA GLY A 7 17.10 -16.78 -27.09
C GLY A 7 16.65 -16.28 -25.73
N LYS A 8 17.07 -15.07 -25.32
CA LYS A 8 16.42 -14.34 -24.25
C LYS A 8 14.97 -14.18 -24.68
N SER A 9 14.06 -14.86 -24.00
CA SER A 9 12.63 -14.64 -24.19
C SER A 9 12.39 -13.15 -23.95
N ALA A 10 11.77 -12.47 -24.91
CA ALA A 10 11.22 -11.14 -24.67
C ALA A 10 10.37 -11.25 -23.40
N GLY A 11 10.69 -10.44 -22.38
CA GLY A 11 10.07 -10.54 -21.08
C GLY A 11 8.55 -10.58 -21.21
N SER A 12 7.93 -11.53 -20.53
CA SER A 12 6.45 -11.61 -20.44
C SER A 12 5.94 -10.37 -19.71
N ALA A 13 4.75 -9.92 -20.11
CA ALA A 13 4.03 -8.91 -19.34
C ALA A 13 3.72 -9.45 -17.95
N GLU A 14 3.99 -8.67 -16.92
CA GLU A 14 3.76 -9.03 -15.53
C GLU A 14 2.72 -8.11 -14.90
N MET A 15 1.75 -8.70 -14.21
CA MET A 15 0.75 -7.99 -13.43
C MET A 15 1.07 -8.17 -11.95
N GLY A 16 1.03 -7.07 -11.19
CA GLY A 16 1.29 -7.05 -9.77
C GLY A 16 0.08 -6.61 -8.94
N VAL A 17 0.36 -6.06 -7.77
CA VAL A 17 -0.63 -5.58 -6.80
C VAL A 17 -1.73 -4.75 -7.45
N CYS A 18 -2.97 -4.96 -7.03
CA CYS A 18 -4.14 -4.22 -7.51
C CYS A 18 -5.02 -3.73 -6.35
N CYS A 19 -5.80 -2.69 -6.62
CA CYS A 19 -6.89 -2.23 -5.77
C CYS A 19 -8.12 -1.89 -6.61
N PHE A 20 -9.26 -1.71 -5.94
CA PHE A 20 -10.54 -1.44 -6.59
C PHE A 20 -11.18 -0.19 -6.02
N SER A 21 -11.97 0.51 -6.86
CA SER A 21 -12.91 1.50 -6.39
C SER A 21 -13.96 0.87 -5.45
N ALA A 22 -14.57 1.69 -4.58
CA ALA A 22 -15.53 1.21 -3.58
C ALA A 22 -16.74 0.48 -4.22
N ASP A 23 -17.12 0.84 -5.43
CA ASP A 23 -18.18 0.18 -6.19
C ASP A 23 -17.72 -1.09 -6.95
N GLY A 24 -16.42 -1.41 -6.90
CA GLY A 24 -15.79 -2.54 -7.56
C GLY A 24 -15.80 -2.46 -9.09
N ARG A 25 -16.06 -1.29 -9.67
CA ARG A 25 -16.15 -1.12 -11.12
C ARG A 25 -14.87 -0.64 -11.78
N THR A 26 -13.96 -0.05 -11.02
CA THR A 26 -12.66 0.38 -11.51
C THR A 26 -11.56 -0.35 -10.74
N MET A 27 -10.61 -0.89 -11.47
CA MET A 27 -9.43 -1.55 -10.93
C MET A 27 -8.21 -0.72 -11.29
N TYR A 28 -7.32 -0.52 -10.32
CA TYR A 28 -5.97 0.00 -10.52
C TYR A 28 -5.00 -1.13 -10.23
N PHE A 29 -3.98 -1.29 -11.06
CA PHE A 29 -3.04 -2.39 -10.91
C PHE A 29 -1.64 -2.04 -11.42
N THR A 30 -0.65 -2.66 -10.83
CA THR A 30 0.74 -2.58 -11.31
C THR A 30 0.88 -3.45 -12.55
N TYR A 31 1.50 -2.91 -13.59
CA TYR A 31 1.75 -3.62 -14.83
C TYR A 31 3.13 -3.27 -15.38
N SER A 32 3.88 -4.29 -15.73
CA SER A 32 5.17 -4.17 -16.41
C SER A 32 5.10 -4.92 -17.74
N LYS A 33 5.39 -4.21 -18.82
CA LYS A 33 5.46 -4.79 -20.16
C LYS A 33 6.69 -4.23 -20.89
N PRO A 34 7.60 -5.08 -21.31
CA PRO A 34 8.68 -4.64 -22.19
C PRO A 34 8.14 -4.05 -23.49
N ILE A 35 8.55 -2.84 -23.84
CA ILE A 35 8.22 -2.20 -25.11
C ILE A 35 9.45 -2.30 -26.01
N ASN A 36 9.29 -2.94 -27.18
CA ASN A 36 10.39 -3.17 -28.13
C ASN A 36 11.61 -3.88 -27.49
N GLY A 37 11.35 -4.78 -26.52
CA GLY A 37 12.42 -5.49 -25.80
C GLY A 37 13.14 -4.66 -24.72
N GLN A 38 12.71 -3.43 -24.49
CA GLN A 38 13.23 -2.56 -23.43
C GLN A 38 12.27 -2.59 -22.24
N ASP A 39 12.78 -2.94 -21.06
CA ASP A 39 12.03 -2.84 -19.81
C ASP A 39 12.01 -1.37 -19.38
N LEU A 40 10.83 -0.78 -19.40
CA LEU A 40 10.59 0.61 -18.95
C LEU A 40 10.16 0.67 -17.47
N GLY A 41 10.26 -0.45 -16.75
CA GLY A 41 9.82 -0.56 -15.39
C GLY A 41 8.30 -0.74 -15.24
N ALA A 42 7.85 -0.82 -13.99
CA ALA A 42 6.44 -0.95 -13.66
C ALA A 42 5.69 0.38 -13.79
N LYS A 43 4.43 0.30 -14.24
CA LYS A 43 3.48 1.42 -14.28
C LYS A 43 2.17 1.02 -13.62
N ILE A 44 1.39 2.01 -13.23
CA ILE A 44 0.01 1.79 -12.78
C ILE A 44 -0.91 1.95 -13.99
N TYR A 45 -1.79 0.97 -14.16
CA TYR A 45 -2.87 0.99 -15.14
C TYR A 45 -4.20 0.95 -14.43
N THR A 46 -5.21 1.47 -15.11
CA THR A 46 -6.60 1.38 -14.70
C THR A 46 -7.43 0.68 -15.77
N SER A 47 -8.43 -0.09 -15.34
CA SER A 47 -9.45 -0.67 -16.19
C SER A 47 -10.79 -0.56 -15.50
N SER A 48 -11.85 -0.29 -16.29
CA SER A 48 -13.20 -0.17 -15.77
C SER A 48 -14.13 -1.19 -16.45
N ARG A 49 -15.15 -1.62 -15.71
CA ARG A 49 -16.18 -2.52 -16.23
C ARG A 49 -17.57 -1.88 -16.16
N ALA A 50 -18.26 -1.83 -17.28
CA ALA A 50 -19.63 -1.34 -17.36
C ALA A 50 -20.69 -2.46 -17.35
N SER A 51 -20.37 -3.63 -17.92
CA SER A 51 -21.30 -4.75 -18.16
C SER A 51 -20.74 -6.12 -17.80
N GLY A 52 -19.81 -6.17 -16.82
CA GLY A 52 -19.23 -7.43 -16.32
C GLY A 52 -17.86 -7.75 -16.86
N GLU A 53 -17.48 -7.33 -18.05
CA GLU A 53 -16.14 -7.50 -18.60
C GLU A 53 -15.29 -6.25 -18.36
N TRP A 54 -14.00 -6.47 -18.10
CA TRP A 54 -13.02 -5.39 -17.94
C TRP A 54 -12.65 -4.82 -19.31
N GLY A 55 -12.65 -3.49 -19.38
CA GLY A 55 -12.21 -2.75 -20.56
C GLY A 55 -10.69 -2.79 -20.77
N GLU A 56 -10.24 -2.22 -21.88
CA GLU A 56 -8.82 -2.11 -22.18
C GLU A 56 -8.08 -1.29 -21.12
N PRO A 57 -6.94 -1.79 -20.61
CA PRO A 57 -6.14 -1.06 -19.64
C PRO A 57 -5.63 0.29 -20.17
N GLN A 58 -5.74 1.31 -19.33
CA GLN A 58 -5.25 2.66 -19.59
C GLN A 58 -4.13 2.98 -18.58
N GLU A 59 -3.01 3.53 -19.04
CA GLU A 59 -1.94 3.97 -18.15
C GLU A 59 -2.38 5.17 -17.31
N VAL A 60 -2.16 5.09 -16.00
CA VAL A 60 -2.33 6.20 -15.07
C VAL A 60 -1.07 7.05 -15.07
N LYS A 61 -1.18 8.27 -15.60
CA LYS A 61 -0.04 9.19 -15.69
C LYS A 61 0.14 9.96 -14.40
N LEU A 62 1.17 9.59 -13.64
CA LEU A 62 1.53 10.22 -12.37
C LEU A 62 2.77 11.12 -12.50
N PHE A 63 3.68 10.79 -13.41
CA PHE A 63 4.88 11.56 -13.71
C PHE A 63 5.02 11.80 -15.21
N ASN A 64 5.67 12.90 -15.58
CA ASN A 64 5.99 13.19 -17.00
C ASN A 64 7.19 12.38 -17.50
N ASP A 65 8.07 11.94 -16.62
CA ASP A 65 9.23 11.13 -16.94
C ASP A 65 8.85 9.65 -16.98
N SER A 66 8.91 9.05 -18.16
CA SER A 66 8.56 7.64 -18.37
C SER A 66 9.58 6.65 -17.79
N SER A 67 10.75 7.10 -17.35
CA SER A 67 11.74 6.24 -16.70
C SER A 67 11.42 5.96 -15.23
N ILE A 68 10.61 6.81 -14.59
CA ILE A 68 10.18 6.64 -13.20
C ILE A 68 9.24 5.43 -13.09
N THR A 69 9.54 4.51 -12.20
CA THR A 69 8.65 3.37 -11.92
C THR A 69 7.59 3.74 -10.90
N VAL A 70 6.39 3.22 -11.10
CA VAL A 70 5.27 3.36 -10.17
C VAL A 70 4.51 2.04 -10.04
N GLY A 71 4.04 1.75 -8.85
CA GLY A 71 3.32 0.50 -8.60
C GLY A 71 2.62 0.47 -7.26
N HIS A 72 2.09 -0.69 -6.89
CA HIS A 72 1.39 -0.96 -5.64
C HIS A 72 0.31 0.08 -5.33
N PRO A 73 -0.67 0.28 -6.22
CA PRO A 73 -1.74 1.25 -6.01
C PRO A 73 -2.64 0.86 -4.84
N SER A 74 -3.07 1.86 -4.07
CA SER A 74 -4.12 1.73 -3.05
C SER A 74 -5.00 2.96 -3.08
N LEU A 75 -6.27 2.77 -3.42
CA LEU A 75 -7.25 3.84 -3.55
C LEU A 75 -8.01 4.04 -2.24
N CYS A 76 -8.18 5.28 -1.80
CA CYS A 76 -9.02 5.57 -0.65
C CYS A 76 -10.50 5.26 -0.93
N SER A 77 -11.30 5.09 0.12
CA SER A 77 -12.71 4.70 0.01
C SER A 77 -13.58 5.73 -0.72
N THR A 78 -13.21 7.01 -0.71
CA THR A 78 -13.88 8.09 -1.44
C THR A 78 -13.50 8.10 -2.93
N GLY A 79 -12.38 7.48 -3.30
CA GLY A 79 -11.91 7.40 -4.68
C GLY A 79 -11.15 8.63 -5.17
N ASP A 80 -10.89 9.60 -4.31
CA ASP A 80 -10.26 10.89 -4.64
C ASP A 80 -8.75 10.94 -4.35
N THR A 81 -8.21 9.95 -3.65
CA THR A 81 -6.79 9.88 -3.29
C THR A 81 -6.23 8.51 -3.61
N LEU A 82 -5.16 8.47 -4.40
CA LEU A 82 -4.40 7.28 -4.75
C LEU A 82 -3.07 7.28 -4.02
N TYR A 83 -2.82 6.27 -3.21
CA TYR A 83 -1.52 5.98 -2.62
C TYR A 83 -0.78 4.99 -3.51
N PHE A 84 0.52 5.16 -3.67
CA PHE A 84 1.32 4.30 -4.53
C PHE A 84 2.80 4.35 -4.16
N VAL A 85 3.58 3.49 -4.79
CA VAL A 85 5.03 3.38 -4.61
C VAL A 85 5.73 3.94 -5.85
N SER A 86 6.83 4.66 -5.65
CA SER A 86 7.69 5.13 -6.74
C SER A 86 9.17 5.21 -6.33
N ASP A 87 10.05 5.07 -7.32
CA ASP A 87 11.48 5.34 -7.24
C ASP A 87 11.85 6.74 -7.79
N ALA A 88 10.90 7.67 -7.81
CA ALA A 88 11.09 9.01 -8.35
C ALA A 88 12.29 9.72 -7.68
N PRO A 89 13.15 10.39 -8.47
CA PRO A 89 14.31 11.10 -7.93
C PRO A 89 13.93 12.16 -6.87
N GLY A 90 14.74 12.26 -5.83
CA GLY A 90 14.51 13.22 -4.73
C GLY A 90 13.69 12.65 -3.59
N GLY A 91 13.43 11.36 -3.58
CA GLY A 91 12.85 10.64 -2.46
C GLY A 91 13.81 10.46 -1.29
N PHE A 92 13.41 9.66 -0.30
CA PHE A 92 14.17 9.39 0.92
C PHE A 92 14.98 8.09 0.83
N GLY A 93 14.47 7.11 0.06
CA GLY A 93 15.06 5.79 -0.04
C GLY A 93 15.12 5.26 -1.48
N GLY A 94 15.05 3.93 -1.60
CA GLY A 94 15.01 3.26 -2.90
C GLY A 94 13.62 3.33 -3.51
N LYS A 95 12.60 2.95 -2.74
CA LYS A 95 11.19 3.08 -3.08
C LYS A 95 10.47 3.79 -1.94
N ASP A 96 9.75 4.83 -2.30
CA ASP A 96 9.00 5.65 -1.36
C ASP A 96 7.50 5.56 -1.62
N LEU A 97 6.71 5.83 -0.59
CA LEU A 97 5.27 6.05 -0.72
C LEU A 97 4.98 7.48 -1.17
N TYR A 98 4.08 7.56 -2.13
CA TYR A 98 3.55 8.79 -2.71
C TYR A 98 2.03 8.78 -2.62
N MET A 99 1.43 9.96 -2.77
CA MET A 99 0.00 10.14 -2.96
C MET A 99 -0.27 11.08 -4.12
N ALA A 100 -1.44 10.93 -4.74
CA ALA A 100 -1.99 11.83 -5.75
C ALA A 100 -3.47 12.05 -5.51
N GLU A 101 -3.97 13.20 -5.94
CA GLU A 101 -5.37 13.59 -5.83
C GLU A 101 -6.05 13.51 -7.19
N LEU A 102 -7.33 13.11 -7.20
CA LEU A 102 -8.12 13.04 -8.42
C LEU A 102 -8.79 14.40 -8.68
N ASP A 103 -8.50 15.00 -9.84
CA ASP A 103 -9.18 16.19 -10.35
C ASP A 103 -9.83 15.86 -11.72
N GLY A 104 -11.15 15.75 -11.73
CA GLY A 104 -11.88 15.26 -12.89
C GLY A 104 -11.51 13.81 -13.25
N SER A 105 -10.73 13.62 -14.30
CA SER A 105 -10.22 12.31 -14.74
C SER A 105 -8.72 12.15 -14.53
N ASP A 106 -8.04 13.19 -14.07
CA ASP A 106 -6.60 13.24 -14.01
C ASP A 106 -6.10 13.16 -12.57
N TRP A 107 -5.02 12.42 -12.37
CA TRP A 107 -4.31 12.37 -11.10
C TRP A 107 -3.31 13.53 -11.04
N VAL A 108 -3.51 14.42 -10.09
CA VAL A 108 -2.74 15.65 -9.91
C VAL A 108 -2.11 15.69 -8.51
N ASN A 109 -1.36 16.75 -8.20
CA ASN A 109 -0.76 16.99 -6.88
C ASN A 109 0.03 15.77 -6.36
N VAL A 110 0.82 15.14 -7.23
CA VAL A 110 1.68 14.02 -6.85
C VAL A 110 2.68 14.49 -5.80
N GLN A 111 2.65 13.86 -4.63
CA GLN A 111 3.48 14.22 -3.48
C GLN A 111 4.14 12.99 -2.87
N ASN A 112 5.44 13.10 -2.54
CA ASN A 112 6.10 12.17 -1.64
C ASN A 112 5.53 12.33 -0.23
N MET A 113 5.23 11.24 0.47
CA MET A 113 4.59 11.29 1.80
C MET A 113 5.51 11.77 2.92
N GLY A 114 6.76 12.10 2.59
CA GLY A 114 7.70 12.73 3.52
C GLY A 114 8.38 11.78 4.49
N SER A 115 9.31 12.33 5.28
CA SER A 115 10.20 11.57 6.15
C SER A 115 9.54 10.94 7.38
N SER A 116 8.28 11.25 7.67
CA SER A 116 7.54 10.52 8.71
C SER A 116 7.10 9.13 8.26
N ILE A 117 6.89 8.95 6.95
CA ILE A 117 6.52 7.68 6.32
C ILE A 117 7.73 7.02 5.66
N ASN A 118 8.46 7.79 4.83
CA ASN A 118 9.54 7.27 4.02
C ASN A 118 10.89 7.34 4.74
N THR A 119 11.70 6.32 4.54
CA THR A 119 13.01 6.12 5.18
C THR A 119 14.10 5.95 4.11
N PRO A 120 15.39 5.84 4.48
CA PRO A 120 16.43 5.44 3.53
C PRO A 120 16.29 4.01 2.97
N GLY A 121 15.36 3.21 3.49
CA GLY A 121 15.02 1.89 2.98
C GLY A 121 14.00 1.93 1.83
N ASP A 122 13.25 0.86 1.71
CA ASP A 122 12.13 0.74 0.78
C ASP A 122 10.82 0.75 1.57
N GLU A 123 9.87 1.58 1.17
CA GLU A 123 8.48 1.56 1.63
C GLU A 123 7.59 1.07 0.49
N MET A 124 6.82 0.01 0.76
CA MET A 124 6.05 -0.70 -0.27
C MET A 124 4.68 -1.15 0.22
N TYR A 125 3.83 -1.58 -0.70
CA TYR A 125 2.53 -2.19 -0.43
C TYR A 125 1.60 -1.34 0.44
N PRO A 126 1.36 -0.04 0.08
CA PRO A 126 0.37 0.75 0.82
C PRO A 126 -1.01 0.09 0.74
N CYS A 127 -1.74 0.15 1.85
CA CYS A 127 -3.13 -0.24 1.95
C CYS A 127 -3.84 0.77 2.85
N ILE A 128 -4.64 1.64 2.26
CA ILE A 128 -5.46 2.60 3.01
C ILE A 128 -6.76 1.93 3.45
N HIS A 129 -6.95 1.80 4.76
CA HIS A 129 -8.19 1.30 5.33
C HIS A 129 -9.27 2.40 5.31
N PRO A 130 -10.56 2.06 5.21
CA PRO A 130 -11.63 3.06 5.14
C PRO A 130 -11.75 4.01 6.32
N ASP A 131 -11.20 3.67 7.48
CA ASP A 131 -11.11 4.55 8.66
C ASP A 131 -10.00 5.62 8.56
N GLY A 132 -9.20 5.60 7.48
CA GLY A 132 -8.10 6.53 7.24
C GLY A 132 -6.74 6.05 7.74
N THR A 133 -6.64 4.88 8.35
CA THR A 133 -5.36 4.27 8.73
C THR A 133 -4.64 3.76 7.49
N LEU A 134 -3.40 4.18 7.31
CA LEU A 134 -2.55 3.68 6.24
C LEU A 134 -1.68 2.54 6.76
N TYR A 135 -1.75 1.39 6.10
CA TYR A 135 -0.84 0.28 6.32
C TYR A 135 0.18 0.23 5.20
N PHE A 136 1.40 -0.18 5.50
CA PHE A 136 2.46 -0.33 4.51
C PHE A 136 3.54 -1.29 5.01
N SER A 137 4.46 -1.67 4.14
CA SER A 137 5.61 -2.49 4.51
C SER A 137 6.90 -1.72 4.28
N SER A 138 7.85 -1.83 5.21
CA SER A 138 9.12 -1.10 5.16
C SER A 138 10.30 -1.98 5.53
N THR A 139 11.44 -1.71 4.87
CA THR A 139 12.76 -2.24 5.25
C THR A 139 13.58 -1.25 6.08
N GLY A 140 13.14 0.01 6.20
CA GLY A 140 13.92 1.08 6.81
C GLY A 140 13.45 1.48 8.20
N HIS A 141 12.17 1.32 8.53
CA HIS A 141 11.68 1.50 9.90
C HIS A 141 12.18 0.38 10.82
N PRO A 142 12.39 0.66 12.12
CA PRO A 142 12.79 -0.37 13.09
C PRO A 142 11.81 -1.54 13.14
N GLY A 143 12.27 -2.73 12.78
CA GLY A 143 11.46 -3.92 12.61
C GLY A 143 12.10 -5.19 13.16
N TYR A 144 11.55 -6.32 12.78
CA TYR A 144 11.95 -7.66 13.21
C TYR A 144 12.67 -8.45 12.11
N GLY A 145 12.34 -8.14 10.85
CA GLY A 145 12.80 -8.91 9.69
C GLY A 145 13.38 -8.05 8.57
N GLY A 146 13.08 -8.44 7.35
CA GLY A 146 13.37 -7.65 6.16
C GLY A 146 12.27 -6.62 5.92
N LEU A 147 11.22 -6.99 5.19
CA LEU A 147 9.99 -6.20 5.15
C LEU A 147 9.17 -6.49 6.40
N ASP A 148 8.79 -5.46 7.12
CA ASP A 148 7.86 -5.51 8.23
C ASP A 148 6.63 -4.64 7.92
N ILE A 149 5.46 -5.02 8.45
CA ILE A 149 4.19 -4.30 8.29
C ILE A 149 4.08 -3.23 9.39
N PHE A 150 3.75 -2.02 8.97
CA PHE A 150 3.51 -0.86 9.83
C PHE A 150 2.10 -0.32 9.59
N LYS A 151 1.56 0.37 10.58
CA LYS A 151 0.39 1.23 10.44
C LYS A 151 0.79 2.67 10.71
N ALA A 152 0.17 3.59 9.99
CA ALA A 152 0.31 5.02 10.13
C ALA A 152 -1.05 5.65 10.40
N GLU A 153 -1.15 6.42 11.45
CA GLU A 153 -2.35 7.15 11.84
C GLU A 153 -2.11 8.65 11.68
N ARG A 154 -3.08 9.35 11.09
CA ARG A 154 -3.00 10.81 10.97
C ARG A 154 -3.19 11.48 12.33
N ASP A 155 -2.31 12.40 12.66
CA ASP A 155 -2.55 13.29 13.80
C ASP A 155 -3.55 14.39 13.39
N THR A 156 -4.81 14.20 13.75
CA THR A 156 -5.89 15.17 13.50
C THR A 156 -5.93 16.31 14.50
N THR A 157 -5.06 16.33 15.51
CA THR A 157 -5.01 17.38 16.53
C THR A 157 -4.15 18.58 16.10
N LEU A 158 -3.30 18.39 15.10
CA LEU A 158 -2.45 19.44 14.56
C LEU A 158 -3.26 20.32 13.58
N HIS A 159 -3.42 21.58 13.91
CA HIS A 159 -4.05 22.60 13.06
C HIS A 159 -3.06 23.17 12.02
N SER A 160 -2.07 22.41 11.58
CA SER A 160 -1.09 22.83 10.59
C SER A 160 -1.41 22.24 9.22
N ASP A 161 -1.04 22.95 8.15
CA ASP A 161 -1.15 22.47 6.76
C ASP A 161 -0.27 21.23 6.48
N SER A 162 0.57 20.83 7.44
CA SER A 162 1.39 19.62 7.36
C SER A 162 0.69 18.45 8.04
N VAL A 163 0.42 17.41 7.27
CA VAL A 163 -0.09 16.13 7.79
C VAL A 163 1.03 15.42 8.51
N ALA A 164 0.94 15.30 9.83
CA ALA A 164 1.83 14.45 10.59
C ALA A 164 1.24 13.02 10.69
N TRP A 165 2.11 12.03 10.55
CA TRP A 165 1.77 10.63 10.71
C TRP A 165 2.50 10.06 11.92
N THR A 166 1.78 9.31 12.75
CA THR A 166 2.39 8.51 13.81
C THR A 166 2.47 7.06 13.33
N ILE A 167 3.69 6.51 13.35
CA ILE A 167 3.98 5.18 12.81
C ILE A 167 4.09 4.17 13.93
N TYR A 168 3.43 3.02 13.75
CA TYR A 168 3.46 1.89 14.66
C TYR A 168 3.87 0.63 13.92
N ASN A 169 4.89 -0.07 14.43
CA ASN A 169 5.18 -1.43 13.98
C ASN A 169 4.05 -2.36 14.46
N MET A 170 3.49 -3.17 13.55
CA MET A 170 2.38 -4.08 13.89
C MET A 170 2.82 -5.20 14.86
N GLY A 171 4.12 -5.44 15.00
CA GLY A 171 4.66 -6.43 15.92
C GLY A 171 4.20 -7.87 15.63
N ALA A 172 4.55 -8.76 16.53
CA ALA A 172 4.04 -10.14 16.46
C ALA A 172 2.54 -10.18 16.81
N PRO A 173 1.75 -11.00 16.14
CA PRO A 173 2.14 -12.05 15.17
C PRO A 173 2.21 -11.59 13.72
N PHE A 174 1.98 -10.30 13.39
CA PHE A 174 2.06 -9.81 12.02
C PHE A 174 3.48 -9.88 11.50
N ASN A 175 4.43 -9.34 12.24
CA ASN A 175 5.83 -9.29 11.86
C ASN A 175 6.63 -10.43 12.49
N SER A 176 7.56 -10.96 11.73
CA SER A 176 8.47 -12.06 12.07
C SER A 176 9.91 -11.67 11.74
N ASN A 177 10.87 -12.57 11.91
CA ASN A 177 12.25 -12.36 11.50
C ASN A 177 12.49 -12.59 9.99
N ARG A 178 11.43 -12.50 9.18
CA ARG A 178 11.41 -12.67 7.73
C ARG A 178 10.75 -11.48 7.07
N ASP A 179 10.38 -11.63 5.79
CA ASP A 179 9.60 -10.62 5.09
C ASP A 179 8.11 -10.83 5.37
N ASP A 180 7.45 -9.78 5.85
CA ASP A 180 6.04 -9.72 6.12
C ASP A 180 5.47 -8.47 5.42
N PHE A 181 4.54 -8.65 4.47
CA PHE A 181 4.17 -7.57 3.57
C PHE A 181 2.77 -7.72 2.97
N GLY A 182 2.30 -6.65 2.32
CA GLY A 182 1.11 -6.68 1.48
C GLY A 182 -0.17 -6.95 2.26
N ILE A 183 -0.35 -6.29 3.42
CA ILE A 183 -1.59 -6.39 4.18
C ILE A 183 -2.76 -5.84 3.38
N THR A 184 -3.91 -6.49 3.46
CA THR A 184 -5.17 -6.06 2.85
C THR A 184 -6.34 -6.46 3.74
N PHE A 185 -7.46 -5.72 3.65
CA PHE A 185 -8.64 -5.91 4.47
C PHE A 185 -9.86 -6.35 3.66
N GLU A 186 -10.76 -7.07 4.29
CA GLU A 186 -12.05 -7.44 3.73
C GLU A 186 -13.05 -6.28 3.92
N GLY A 187 -13.05 -5.31 3.00
CA GLY A 187 -13.88 -4.11 3.09
C GLY A 187 -13.56 -3.27 4.33
N ASN A 188 -14.57 -2.93 5.14
CA ASN A 188 -14.43 -2.15 6.38
C ASN A 188 -14.21 -3.03 7.61
N SER A 189 -13.95 -4.33 7.42
CA SER A 189 -13.80 -5.25 8.53
C SER A 189 -12.40 -5.20 9.12
N GLN A 190 -12.26 -5.72 10.33
CA GLN A 190 -10.96 -5.94 10.98
C GLN A 190 -10.31 -7.27 10.57
N ASN A 191 -10.82 -7.90 9.50
CA ASN A 191 -10.30 -9.15 8.94
C ASN A 191 -9.53 -8.87 7.66
N GLY A 192 -8.55 -9.69 7.35
CA GLY A 192 -7.80 -9.52 6.13
C GLY A 192 -6.72 -10.58 5.92
N PHE A 193 -5.82 -10.25 5.02
CA PHE A 193 -4.73 -11.13 4.61
C PHE A 193 -3.42 -10.33 4.53
N PHE A 194 -2.32 -11.03 4.68
CA PHE A 194 -0.99 -10.51 4.39
C PHE A 194 -0.09 -11.64 3.87
N SER A 195 0.99 -11.27 3.22
CA SER A 195 1.99 -12.20 2.70
C SER A 195 3.17 -12.31 3.65
N SER A 196 3.73 -13.51 3.78
CA SER A 196 4.94 -13.74 4.57
C SER A 196 5.71 -14.96 4.08
N ASN A 197 7.04 -14.91 4.16
CA ASN A 197 7.91 -16.07 3.91
C ASN A 197 8.41 -16.73 5.21
N ARG A 198 7.75 -16.47 6.34
CA ARG A 198 8.05 -17.09 7.64
C ARG A 198 7.92 -18.61 7.56
N GLY A 199 8.86 -19.33 8.18
CA GLY A 199 8.83 -20.79 8.22
C GLY A 199 9.07 -21.50 6.89
N GLN A 200 9.31 -20.78 5.81
CA GLN A 200 9.53 -21.32 4.48
C GLN A 200 10.99 -21.23 4.04
N LYS A 201 11.30 -21.95 2.96
CA LYS A 201 12.56 -21.75 2.25
C LYS A 201 12.56 -20.37 1.60
N LYS A 202 13.74 -19.76 1.49
CA LYS A 202 13.91 -18.45 0.86
C LYS A 202 13.20 -18.39 -0.50
N GLY A 203 12.39 -17.34 -0.70
CA GLY A 203 11.70 -17.08 -1.97
C GLY A 203 10.35 -17.79 -2.13
N ILE A 204 9.77 -18.33 -1.05
CA ILE A 204 8.41 -18.87 -1.05
C ILE A 204 7.56 -18.06 -0.09
N ASP A 205 6.61 -17.30 -0.62
CA ASP A 205 5.66 -16.50 0.16
C ASP A 205 4.36 -17.28 0.34
N GLN A 206 3.73 -17.10 1.48
CA GLN A 206 2.42 -17.65 1.82
C GLN A 206 1.49 -16.53 2.24
N ILE A 207 0.20 -16.71 1.97
CA ILE A 207 -0.85 -15.79 2.40
C ILE A 207 -1.38 -16.23 3.76
N TYR A 208 -1.36 -15.33 4.72
CA TYR A 208 -1.89 -15.52 6.07
C TYR A 208 -3.18 -14.72 6.23
N ARG A 209 -4.18 -15.32 6.82
CA ARG A 209 -5.40 -14.63 7.23
C ARG A 209 -5.23 -14.13 8.65
N PHE A 210 -5.74 -12.93 8.92
CA PHE A 210 -5.80 -12.37 10.26
C PHE A 210 -7.20 -11.86 10.62
N ILE A 211 -7.41 -11.71 11.93
CA ILE A 211 -8.54 -11.04 12.53
C ILE A 211 -7.96 -10.12 13.61
N LEU A 212 -8.10 -8.80 13.44
CA LEU A 212 -7.81 -7.86 14.53
C LEU A 212 -8.94 -7.94 15.54
N PRO A 213 -8.64 -8.07 16.84
CA PRO A 213 -9.67 -8.06 17.86
C PRO A 213 -10.35 -6.68 17.90
N GLU A 214 -11.66 -6.67 18.11
CA GLU A 214 -12.36 -5.42 18.40
C GLU A 214 -11.80 -4.80 19.67
N MET A 215 -11.53 -3.49 19.65
CA MET A 215 -11.12 -2.79 20.86
C MET A 215 -12.36 -2.54 21.72
N GLU A 216 -12.46 -3.23 22.84
CA GLU A 216 -13.47 -2.97 23.85
C GLU A 216 -12.96 -1.92 24.83
N PHE A 217 -13.63 -0.77 24.88
CA PHE A 217 -13.35 0.26 25.86
C PHE A 217 -14.32 0.09 27.04
N LEU A 218 -13.79 -0.35 28.17
CA LEU A 218 -14.56 -0.39 29.41
C LEU A 218 -14.37 0.93 30.16
N VAL A 219 -15.43 1.69 30.29
CA VAL A 219 -15.48 2.86 31.18
C VAL A 219 -16.20 2.47 32.45
N SER A 220 -15.50 2.49 33.56
CA SER A 220 -16.11 2.30 34.89
C SER A 220 -15.96 3.57 35.72
N GLY A 221 -16.98 3.91 36.46
CA GLY A 221 -16.98 5.06 37.32
C GLY A 221 -18.05 4.95 38.38
N LEU A 222 -17.86 5.66 39.48
CA LEU A 222 -18.87 5.82 40.51
C LEU A 222 -19.70 7.06 40.13
N ILE A 223 -21.02 6.86 40.03
CA ILE A 223 -21.95 7.99 39.86
C ILE A 223 -22.28 8.47 41.27
N THR A 224 -21.98 9.73 41.53
CA THR A 224 -22.25 10.37 42.82
C THR A 224 -23.18 11.56 42.63
N ASP A 225 -23.91 11.89 43.68
CA ASP A 225 -24.65 13.15 43.77
C ASP A 225 -23.69 14.33 43.93
N ASN A 226 -24.22 15.55 44.04
CA ASN A 226 -23.45 16.76 44.22
C ASN A 226 -22.78 16.91 45.60
N GLN A 227 -23.01 15.95 46.50
CA GLN A 227 -22.37 15.86 47.82
C GLN A 227 -21.28 14.79 47.86
N GLY A 228 -21.11 14.04 46.74
CA GLY A 228 -20.11 12.98 46.59
C GLY A 228 -20.60 11.60 47.05
N GLU A 229 -21.88 11.44 47.36
CA GLU A 229 -22.44 10.17 47.76
C GLU A 229 -22.86 9.34 46.52
N PRO A 230 -22.62 8.02 46.50
CA PRO A 230 -23.06 7.14 45.42
C PRO A 230 -24.59 7.20 45.24
N ILE A 231 -25.02 7.33 43.96
CA ILE A 231 -26.42 7.28 43.57
C ILE A 231 -26.80 5.83 43.23
#